data_55b0e83e925280d54ff5b1b664b14abe
#
_entry.id   55b0e83e925280d54ff5b1b664b14abe
#
_cell.length_a   1.000
_cell.length_b   1.000
_cell.length_c   1.000
_cell.angle_alpha   90.00
_cell.angle_beta   90.00
_cell.angle_gamma   90.00
#
_symmetry.space_group_name_H-M   'P 1'
#
loop_
_entity.id
_entity.type
_entity.pdbx_description
1 polymer ?
#
loop_
_entity_poly.entity_id
_entity_poly.type
_entity_poly.pdbx_seq_one_letter_code
_entity_poly.pdbx_strand_id
1 'polypeptide(L)'
;MKSPRAPTNRPKGKQPARREERADVLKSLRKAIRVMGCFSLEEPRLALSEIARRAELPLSTAHRILATLREAGLVEQEGERDLYRLGPKLFELGSMVLANMEVHREALPFIEELSRESGETVHLGVFDGSRVVSIEKMDSSHGLASNITVGK
;
A
#
# COMPACT_ATOMS: atom_id res chain seq x y z
N MET A 1 53.37 -37.05 32.63
CA MET A 1 52.93 -35.65 32.86
C MET A 1 51.78 -35.36 31.88
N LYS A 2 50.54 -35.28 32.40
CA LYS A 2 49.33 -34.94 31.63
C LYS A 2 49.00 -33.49 31.86
N SER A 3 49.03 -32.66 30.77
CA SER A 3 48.56 -31.28 30.81
C SER A 3 47.02 -31.20 30.91
N PRO A 4 46.42 -30.30 31.69
CA PRO A 4 45.00 -30.14 31.81
C PRO A 4 44.47 -29.23 30.67
N ARG A 5 43.40 -29.68 29.97
CA ARG A 5 42.63 -28.93 29.00
C ARG A 5 41.85 -27.79 29.70
N ALA A 6 42.01 -26.58 29.19
CA ALA A 6 41.20 -25.43 29.60
C ALA A 6 39.74 -25.58 29.13
N PRO A 7 38.77 -25.11 29.92
CA PRO A 7 37.35 -25.11 29.52
C PRO A 7 37.09 -24.01 28.48
N THR A 8 36.55 -24.37 27.31
CA THR A 8 36.04 -23.46 26.30
C THR A 8 34.74 -22.81 26.79
N ASN A 9 34.83 -21.53 27.19
CA ASN A 9 33.69 -20.72 27.52
C ASN A 9 32.98 -20.27 26.21
N ARG A 10 31.90 -20.97 25.83
CA ARG A 10 30.98 -20.53 24.77
C ARG A 10 30.05 -19.48 25.35
N PRO A 11 29.97 -18.28 24.75
CA PRO A 11 28.96 -17.30 25.18
C PRO A 11 27.58 -17.81 24.78
N LYS A 12 26.75 -18.10 25.80
CA LYS A 12 25.34 -18.46 25.63
C LYS A 12 24.55 -17.25 25.11
N GLY A 13 23.89 -17.45 24.00
CA GLY A 13 23.16 -16.56 23.15
C GLY A 13 22.13 -15.65 23.78
N LYS A 14 22.12 -14.43 23.28
CA LYS A 14 21.04 -13.45 23.30
C LYS A 14 20.17 -13.61 22.04
N GLN A 15 19.51 -14.74 21.85
CA GLN A 15 18.69 -14.96 20.62
C GLN A 15 17.16 -14.82 20.82
N PRO A 16 16.51 -15.01 21.98
CA PRO A 16 15.05 -14.92 22.07
C PRO A 16 14.52 -13.49 21.91
N ALA A 17 15.11 -12.49 22.58
CA ALA A 17 14.63 -11.11 22.53
C ALA A 17 14.61 -10.51 21.10
N ARG A 18 15.62 -10.79 20.29
CA ARG A 18 15.72 -10.32 18.90
C ARG A 18 14.67 -10.94 17.97
N ARG A 19 14.20 -12.14 18.28
CA ARG A 19 13.18 -12.85 17.52
C ARG A 19 11.78 -12.34 17.86
N GLU A 20 11.52 -12.02 19.11
CA GLU A 20 10.27 -11.40 19.59
C GLU A 20 10.12 -9.98 19.07
N GLU A 21 11.17 -9.17 19.14
CA GLU A 21 11.21 -7.82 18.61
C GLU A 21 10.94 -7.77 17.09
N ARG A 22 11.52 -8.69 16.32
CA ARG A 22 11.23 -8.85 14.88
C ARG A 22 9.78 -9.26 14.63
N ALA A 23 9.22 -10.14 15.42
CA ALA A 23 7.83 -10.56 15.29
C ALA A 23 6.87 -9.40 15.56
N ASP A 24 7.18 -8.54 16.52
CA ASP A 24 6.36 -7.36 16.86
C ASP A 24 6.44 -6.26 15.79
N VAL A 25 7.62 -6.04 15.20
CA VAL A 25 7.78 -5.13 14.05
C VAL A 25 6.94 -5.60 12.86
N LEU A 26 6.97 -6.90 12.53
CA LEU A 26 6.15 -7.47 11.45
C LEU A 26 4.65 -7.35 11.72
N LYS A 27 4.21 -7.50 12.97
CA LYS A 27 2.81 -7.28 13.36
C LYS A 27 2.41 -5.82 13.18
N SER A 28 3.27 -4.88 13.55
CA SER A 28 3.02 -3.44 13.40
C SER A 28 2.92 -3.03 11.93
N LEU A 29 3.78 -3.56 11.07
CA LEU A 29 3.73 -3.34 9.63
C LEU A 29 2.43 -3.85 9.02
N ARG A 30 2.01 -5.09 9.37
CA ARG A 30 0.72 -5.64 8.91
C ARG A 30 -0.47 -4.77 9.32
N LYS A 31 -0.46 -4.24 10.54
CA LYS A 31 -1.50 -3.32 11.02
C LYS A 31 -1.51 -2.01 10.22
N ALA A 32 -0.35 -1.45 9.89
CA ALA A 32 -0.24 -0.25 9.07
C ALA A 32 -0.79 -0.48 7.65
N ILE A 33 -0.48 -1.61 7.02
CA ILE A 33 -1.04 -2.00 5.72
C ILE A 33 -2.57 -2.12 5.80
N ARG A 34 -3.13 -2.75 6.86
CA ARG A 34 -4.59 -2.82 7.05
C ARG A 34 -5.23 -1.44 7.20
N VAL A 35 -4.59 -0.53 7.93
CA VAL A 35 -5.07 0.85 8.08
C VAL A 35 -5.12 1.56 6.73
N MET A 36 -4.08 1.46 5.91
CA MET A 36 -4.08 2.02 4.54
C MET A 36 -5.14 1.37 3.65
N GLY A 37 -5.39 0.07 3.81
CA GLY A 37 -6.43 -0.65 3.07
C GLY A 37 -7.88 -0.33 3.48
N CYS A 38 -8.09 0.50 4.51
CA CYS A 38 -9.44 0.94 4.88
C CYS A 38 -10.03 1.98 3.92
N PHE A 39 -9.20 2.71 3.20
CA PHE A 39 -9.60 3.77 2.27
C PHE A 39 -10.00 3.19 0.91
N SER A 40 -10.98 3.82 0.27
CA SER A 40 -11.40 3.48 -1.10
C SER A 40 -11.70 4.75 -1.89
N LEU A 41 -11.98 4.61 -3.19
CA LEU A 41 -12.37 5.74 -4.03
C LEU A 41 -13.76 6.27 -3.64
N GLU A 42 -14.64 5.39 -3.17
CA GLU A 42 -15.98 5.73 -2.69
C GLU A 42 -15.93 6.42 -1.32
N GLU A 43 -14.96 6.04 -0.50
CA GLU A 43 -14.77 6.58 0.85
C GLU A 43 -13.31 7.00 1.06
N PRO A 44 -12.88 8.09 0.41
CA PRO A 44 -11.49 8.53 0.44
C PRO A 44 -11.12 9.21 1.77
N ARG A 45 -12.10 9.51 2.62
CA ARG A 45 -11.92 10.18 3.91
C ARG A 45 -12.64 9.42 5.00
N LEU A 46 -11.93 9.07 6.06
CA LEU A 46 -12.45 8.28 7.17
C LEU A 46 -12.06 8.90 8.52
N ALA A 47 -12.98 8.84 9.49
CA ALA A 47 -12.69 9.18 10.87
C ALA A 47 -11.82 8.10 11.54
N LEU A 48 -11.05 8.48 12.56
CA LEU A 48 -10.23 7.56 13.35
C LEU A 48 -11.02 6.34 13.85
N SER A 49 -12.24 6.56 14.35
CA SER A 49 -13.09 5.48 14.86
C SER A 49 -13.48 4.47 13.79
N GLU A 50 -13.78 4.94 12.59
CA GLU A 50 -14.13 4.09 11.47
C GLU A 50 -12.92 3.29 10.96
N ILE A 51 -11.74 3.92 10.87
CA ILE A 51 -10.48 3.25 10.53
C ILE A 51 -10.17 2.17 11.57
N ALA A 52 -10.29 2.47 12.87
CA ALA A 52 -10.05 1.51 13.93
C ALA A 52 -10.98 0.29 13.83
N ARG A 53 -12.27 0.53 13.55
CA ARG A 53 -13.28 -0.52 13.35
C ARG A 53 -12.97 -1.41 12.15
N ARG A 54 -12.69 -0.82 10.97
CA ARG A 54 -12.38 -1.56 9.73
C ARG A 54 -11.07 -2.33 9.81
N ALA A 55 -10.05 -1.72 10.41
CA ALA A 55 -8.76 -2.37 10.61
C ALA A 55 -8.76 -3.37 11.77
N GLU A 56 -9.88 -3.53 12.51
CA GLU A 56 -10.00 -4.39 13.69
C GLU A 56 -8.90 -4.10 14.73
N LEU A 57 -8.72 -2.82 15.06
CA LEU A 57 -7.71 -2.34 15.98
C LEU A 57 -8.32 -1.54 17.14
N PRO A 58 -7.73 -1.60 18.33
CA PRO A 58 -8.04 -0.63 19.37
C PRO A 58 -7.79 0.79 18.90
N LEU A 59 -8.64 1.75 19.30
CA LEU A 59 -8.58 3.15 18.86
C LEU A 59 -7.20 3.77 19.09
N SER A 60 -6.59 3.50 20.25
CA SER A 60 -5.25 3.98 20.61
C SER A 60 -4.15 3.42 19.68
N THR A 61 -4.32 2.18 19.24
CA THR A 61 -3.39 1.55 18.28
C THR A 61 -3.52 2.17 16.89
N ALA A 62 -4.76 2.35 16.41
CA ALA A 62 -5.03 2.99 15.13
C ALA A 62 -4.48 4.43 15.11
N HIS A 63 -4.71 5.20 16.18
CA HIS A 63 -4.18 6.56 16.32
C HIS A 63 -2.65 6.62 16.22
N ARG A 64 -1.92 5.72 16.92
CA ARG A 64 -0.45 5.66 16.85
C ARG A 64 0.05 5.32 15.45
N ILE A 65 -0.61 4.38 14.77
CA ILE A 65 -0.25 3.99 13.41
C ILE A 65 -0.49 5.16 12.45
N LEU A 66 -1.65 5.83 12.53
CA LEU A 66 -1.96 6.99 11.71
C LEU A 66 -0.98 8.14 11.94
N ALA A 67 -0.55 8.38 13.17
CA ALA A 67 0.49 9.37 13.47
C ALA A 67 1.79 9.06 12.72
N THR A 68 2.26 7.81 12.80
CA THR A 68 3.48 7.37 12.10
C THR A 68 3.34 7.46 10.57
N LEU A 69 2.18 7.04 10.03
CA LEU A 69 1.92 7.14 8.58
C LEU A 69 1.85 8.59 8.10
N ARG A 70 1.32 9.50 8.95
CA ARG A 70 1.27 10.93 8.67
C ARG A 70 2.67 11.55 8.66
N GLU A 71 3.52 11.22 9.61
CA GLU A 71 4.93 11.65 9.63
C GLU A 71 5.68 11.22 8.36
N ALA A 72 5.33 10.05 7.82
CA ALA A 72 5.89 9.53 6.56
C ALA A 72 5.22 10.11 5.30
N GLY A 73 4.18 10.94 5.42
CA GLY A 73 3.42 11.49 4.29
C GLY A 73 2.52 10.48 3.56
N LEU A 74 2.34 9.28 4.13
CA LEU A 74 1.51 8.21 3.56
C LEU A 74 0.01 8.43 3.85
N VAL A 75 -0.30 9.17 4.90
CA VAL A 75 -1.65 9.57 5.31
C VAL A 75 -1.62 11.05 5.66
N GLU A 76 -2.69 11.76 5.39
CA GLU A 76 -2.94 13.14 5.82
C GLU A 76 -4.15 13.19 6.74
N GLN A 77 -4.16 14.18 7.64
CA GLN A 77 -5.31 14.51 8.48
C GLN A 77 -5.88 15.84 8.02
N GLU A 78 -7.17 15.89 7.71
CA GLU A 78 -7.87 17.10 7.28
C GLU A 78 -8.54 17.81 8.46
N GLY A 79 -8.11 19.06 8.69
CA GLY A 79 -8.79 20.05 9.50
C GLY A 79 -9.18 19.63 10.91
N GLU A 80 -10.18 20.32 11.46
CA GLU A 80 -10.70 20.12 12.83
C GLU A 80 -11.56 18.86 13.00
N ARG A 81 -11.86 18.11 11.92
CA ARG A 81 -12.82 16.99 11.94
C ARG A 81 -12.17 15.62 12.15
N ASP A 82 -10.88 15.54 12.45
CA ASP A 82 -10.15 14.26 12.62
C ASP A 82 -10.41 13.25 11.49
N LEU A 83 -10.60 13.74 10.26
CA LEU A 83 -10.71 12.90 9.08
C LEU A 83 -9.32 12.65 8.50
N TYR A 84 -9.06 11.40 8.14
CA TYR A 84 -7.82 10.95 7.53
C TYR A 84 -8.08 10.59 6.07
N ARG A 85 -7.07 10.79 5.21
CA ARG A 85 -7.04 10.35 3.81
C ARG A 85 -5.66 9.81 3.46
N LEU A 86 -5.56 9.13 2.33
CA LEU A 86 -4.26 8.74 1.78
C LEU A 86 -3.45 9.98 1.37
N GLY A 87 -2.18 9.98 1.69
CA GLY A 87 -1.27 11.09 1.44
C GLY A 87 -0.57 11.02 0.08
N PRO A 88 -0.02 12.17 -0.40
CA PRO A 88 0.61 12.28 -1.71
C PRO A 88 1.86 11.42 -1.89
N LYS A 89 2.50 10.98 -0.81
CA LYS A 89 3.65 10.07 -0.88
C LYS A 89 3.30 8.73 -1.54
N LEU A 90 2.07 8.26 -1.41
CA LEU A 90 1.60 7.05 -2.10
C LEU A 90 1.51 7.26 -3.61
N PHE A 91 1.08 8.44 -4.06
CA PHE A 91 1.08 8.78 -5.48
C PHE A 91 2.52 8.84 -6.04
N GLU A 92 3.44 9.46 -5.30
CA GLU A 92 4.85 9.50 -5.69
C GLU A 92 5.43 8.09 -5.85
N LEU A 93 5.18 7.19 -4.89
CA LEU A 93 5.63 5.81 -4.96
C LEU A 93 4.96 5.04 -6.10
N GLY A 94 3.66 5.23 -6.30
CA GLY A 94 2.90 4.61 -7.39
C GLY A 94 3.38 5.08 -8.76
N SER A 95 3.69 6.36 -8.92
CA SER A 95 4.24 6.92 -10.16
C SER A 95 5.60 6.31 -10.51
N MET A 96 6.46 6.06 -9.53
CA MET A 96 7.73 5.36 -9.75
C MET A 96 7.50 3.92 -10.23
N VAL A 97 6.52 3.22 -9.67
CA VAL A 97 6.16 1.87 -10.12
C VAL A 97 5.70 1.90 -11.56
N LEU A 98 4.76 2.79 -11.89
CA LEU A 98 4.20 2.92 -13.24
C LEU A 98 5.27 3.29 -14.29
N ALA A 99 6.16 4.24 -13.97
CA ALA A 99 7.25 4.67 -14.85
C ALA A 99 8.24 3.54 -15.18
N ASN A 100 8.38 2.55 -14.30
CA ASN A 100 9.26 1.40 -14.51
C ASN A 100 8.55 0.17 -15.09
N MET A 101 7.24 0.24 -15.34
CA MET A 101 6.49 -0.84 -16.00
C MET A 101 6.70 -0.78 -17.52
N GLU A 102 7.52 -1.67 -18.05
CA GLU A 102 7.76 -1.78 -19.50
C GLU A 102 6.45 -2.00 -20.26
N VAL A 103 5.58 -2.89 -19.76
CA VAL A 103 4.28 -3.17 -20.38
C VAL A 103 3.41 -1.92 -20.50
N HIS A 104 3.42 -1.02 -19.51
CA HIS A 104 2.67 0.24 -19.59
C HIS A 104 3.20 1.13 -20.72
N ARG A 105 4.52 1.37 -20.72
CA ARG A 105 5.17 2.21 -21.73
C ARG A 105 4.97 1.69 -23.16
N GLU A 106 5.11 0.38 -23.35
CA GLU A 106 4.99 -0.23 -24.67
C GLU A 106 3.55 -0.36 -25.14
N ALA A 107 2.59 -0.52 -24.24
CA ALA A 107 1.18 -0.63 -24.57
C ALA A 107 0.53 0.72 -24.93
N LEU A 108 1.04 1.86 -24.41
CA LEU A 108 0.44 3.18 -24.57
C LEU A 108 0.06 3.51 -26.02
N PRO A 109 0.95 3.41 -27.03
CA PRO A 109 0.60 3.76 -28.40
C PRO A 109 -0.51 2.87 -28.98
N PHE A 110 -0.56 1.60 -28.57
CA PHE A 110 -1.58 0.66 -29.05
C PHE A 110 -2.95 0.93 -28.44
N ILE A 111 -3.02 1.25 -27.14
CA ILE A 111 -4.31 1.56 -26.49
C ILE A 111 -4.86 2.92 -26.93
N GLU A 112 -4.00 3.89 -27.25
CA GLU A 112 -4.38 5.18 -27.86
C GLU A 112 -4.98 4.95 -29.26
N GLU A 113 -4.32 4.17 -30.10
CA GLU A 113 -4.80 3.83 -31.41
C GLU A 113 -6.13 3.07 -31.36
N LEU A 114 -6.22 2.04 -30.51
CA LEU A 114 -7.42 1.25 -30.32
C LEU A 114 -8.61 2.11 -29.84
N SER A 115 -8.40 2.99 -28.87
CA SER A 115 -9.43 3.93 -28.40
C SER A 115 -9.89 4.87 -29.49
N ARG A 116 -8.97 5.40 -30.30
CA ARG A 116 -9.27 6.29 -31.42
C ARG A 116 -10.06 5.58 -32.53
N GLU A 117 -9.69 4.35 -32.89
CA GLU A 117 -10.34 3.59 -33.95
C GLU A 117 -11.70 3.04 -33.55
N SER A 118 -11.82 2.53 -32.33
CA SER A 118 -13.08 1.97 -31.84
C SER A 118 -14.06 3.03 -31.35
N GLY A 119 -13.55 4.17 -30.84
CA GLY A 119 -14.33 5.17 -30.12
C GLY A 119 -14.78 4.72 -28.73
N GLU A 120 -14.34 3.54 -28.30
CA GLU A 120 -14.72 2.92 -27.03
C GLU A 120 -13.72 3.18 -25.90
N THR A 121 -14.14 2.94 -24.64
CA THR A 121 -13.23 2.98 -23.50
C THR A 121 -12.29 1.79 -23.52
N VAL A 122 -10.99 2.05 -23.45
CA VAL A 122 -9.95 1.03 -23.42
C VAL A 122 -9.25 1.03 -22.05
N HIS A 123 -9.04 -0.13 -21.48
CA HIS A 123 -8.32 -0.31 -20.22
C HIS A 123 -7.07 -1.18 -20.44
N LEU A 124 -5.96 -0.77 -19.82
CA LEU A 124 -4.81 -1.63 -19.63
C LEU A 124 -4.80 -2.16 -18.20
N GLY A 125 -4.89 -3.47 -18.04
CA GLY A 125 -4.88 -4.12 -16.73
C GLY A 125 -3.69 -5.05 -16.55
N VAL A 126 -3.17 -5.12 -15.33
CA VAL A 126 -2.09 -6.04 -14.92
C VAL A 126 -2.63 -6.99 -13.85
N PHE A 127 -2.34 -8.27 -14.00
CA PHE A 127 -2.68 -9.27 -13.00
C PHE A 127 -1.65 -9.25 -11.86
N ASP A 128 -2.10 -8.97 -10.63
CA ASP A 128 -1.22 -8.87 -9.45
C ASP A 128 -1.01 -10.21 -8.71
N GLY A 129 -1.54 -11.30 -9.27
CA GLY A 129 -1.54 -12.64 -8.67
C GLY A 129 -2.86 -13.02 -8.00
N SER A 130 -3.78 -12.08 -7.81
CA SER A 130 -5.11 -12.29 -7.21
C SER A 130 -6.23 -11.64 -8.02
N ARG A 131 -5.98 -10.49 -8.62
CA ARG A 131 -6.96 -9.69 -9.38
C ARG A 131 -6.28 -8.93 -10.51
N VAL A 132 -7.08 -8.42 -11.44
CA VAL A 132 -6.61 -7.48 -12.45
C VAL A 132 -6.71 -6.07 -11.89
N VAL A 133 -5.61 -5.32 -11.96
CA VAL A 133 -5.55 -3.91 -11.56
C VAL A 133 -5.43 -3.07 -12.83
N SER A 134 -6.36 -2.15 -13.04
CA SER A 134 -6.30 -1.20 -14.16
C SER A 134 -5.17 -0.20 -13.90
N ILE A 135 -4.20 -0.12 -14.82
CA ILE A 135 -3.04 0.78 -14.72
C ILE A 135 -3.12 1.95 -15.71
N GLU A 136 -3.99 1.85 -16.71
CA GLU A 136 -4.26 2.92 -17.67
C GLU A 136 -5.69 2.83 -18.17
N LYS A 137 -6.27 3.99 -18.55
CA LYS A 137 -7.62 4.12 -19.07
C LYS A 137 -7.66 5.22 -20.14
N MET A 138 -8.21 4.89 -21.29
CA MET A 138 -8.60 5.85 -22.33
C MET A 138 -10.11 5.90 -22.43
N ASP A 139 -10.70 7.06 -22.17
CA ASP A 139 -12.16 7.20 -22.17
C ASP A 139 -12.73 7.21 -23.58
N SER A 140 -13.95 6.65 -23.73
CA SER A 140 -14.74 6.67 -24.95
C SER A 140 -15.01 8.10 -25.44
N SER A 141 -14.92 8.33 -26.74
CA SER A 141 -15.36 9.58 -27.37
C SER A 141 -16.89 9.72 -27.42
N HIS A 142 -17.64 8.64 -27.17
CA HIS A 142 -19.10 8.57 -27.26
C HIS A 142 -19.84 8.80 -25.92
N GLY A 143 -19.13 9.19 -24.86
CA GLY A 143 -19.73 9.60 -23.58
C GLY A 143 -20.23 8.46 -22.69
N LEU A 144 -20.00 7.20 -23.06
CA LEU A 144 -20.26 6.05 -22.20
C LEU A 144 -19.06 5.85 -21.25
N ALA A 145 -19.20 6.35 -20.03
CA ALA A 145 -18.16 6.21 -19.01
C ALA A 145 -18.13 4.78 -18.46
N SER A 146 -16.97 4.13 -18.54
CA SER A 146 -16.72 2.89 -17.79
C SER A 146 -16.57 3.19 -16.28
N ASN A 147 -17.21 2.39 -15.45
CA ASN A 147 -17.10 2.51 -13.98
C ASN A 147 -15.76 1.97 -13.42
N ILE A 148 -14.91 1.40 -14.28
CA ILE A 148 -13.58 0.96 -13.88
C ILE A 148 -12.66 2.17 -13.86
N THR A 149 -11.96 2.34 -12.74
CA THR A 149 -10.96 3.41 -12.54
C THR A 149 -9.58 2.82 -12.40
N VAL A 150 -8.57 3.60 -12.75
CA VAL A 150 -7.17 3.21 -12.53
C VAL A 150 -6.94 2.93 -11.04
N GLY A 151 -6.27 1.82 -10.73
CA GLY A 151 -6.05 1.35 -9.36
C GLY A 151 -7.10 0.36 -8.83
N LYS A 152 -8.08 -0.03 -9.65
CA LYS A 152 -9.08 -1.06 -9.33
C LYS A 152 -8.96 -2.28 -10.23
#